data_c3b34f58467823c094c5e90db4ee29c4
#
_entry.id   c3b34f58467823c094c5e90db4ee29c4
#
_cell.length_a   1.000
_cell.length_b   1.000
_cell.length_c   1.000
_cell.angle_alpha   90.00
_cell.angle_beta   90.00
_cell.angle_gamma   90.00
#
_symmetry.space_group_name_H-M   'P 1'
#
loop_
_entity.id
_entity.type
_entity.pdbx_description
1 polymer ?
#
loop_
_entity_poly.entity_id
_entity_poly.type
_entity_poly.pdbx_seq_one_letter_code
_entity_poly.pdbx_strand_id
1 'polypeptide(L)'
;MIKTYRIYTTLLFALIQNIAMAGDLPDINLTPGSINASINQSNIQSTICVKGYTKIVRPPVYFTNSLKKKQMRDYGYADINPAHYEEDHLIPLSIGGNPSDPANLWPQARLSEWNAEKKDILEFKLYKLVCEGAVTLDDARHQISTNWIETYKRYVK
;
A
#
# COMPACT_ATOMS: atom_id res chain seq x y z
N MET A 1 44.34 -7.91 55.30
CA MET A 1 43.40 -6.91 54.67
C MET A 1 43.18 -7.29 53.22
N ILE A 2 42.04 -7.88 52.91
CA ILE A 2 41.70 -8.33 51.55
C ILE A 2 40.85 -7.21 50.93
N LYS A 3 41.35 -6.54 49.89
CA LYS A 3 40.61 -5.53 49.11
C LYS A 3 39.73 -6.22 48.08
N THR A 4 38.42 -6.18 48.29
CA THR A 4 37.40 -6.62 47.33
C THR A 4 37.17 -5.53 46.29
N TYR A 5 37.53 -5.81 45.01
CA TYR A 5 37.18 -4.95 43.87
C TYR A 5 35.78 -5.34 43.38
N ARG A 6 34.85 -4.39 43.45
CA ARG A 6 33.53 -4.50 42.81
C ARG A 6 33.69 -4.14 41.34
N ILE A 7 33.49 -5.12 40.46
CA ILE A 7 33.41 -4.92 39.00
C ILE A 7 31.98 -4.47 38.68
N TYR A 8 31.82 -3.22 38.26
CA TYR A 8 30.55 -2.73 37.71
C TYR A 8 30.52 -3.08 36.23
N THR A 9 29.70 -4.09 35.89
CA THR A 9 29.44 -4.44 34.49
C THR A 9 28.39 -3.46 33.96
N THR A 10 28.80 -2.47 33.19
CA THR A 10 27.88 -1.57 32.47
C THR A 10 27.31 -2.34 31.31
N LEU A 11 26.03 -2.72 31.39
CA LEU A 11 25.29 -3.27 30.23
C LEU A 11 25.03 -2.12 29.24
N LEU A 12 25.76 -2.12 28.15
CA LEU A 12 25.48 -1.25 27.01
C LEU A 12 24.26 -1.80 26.27
N PHE A 13 23.09 -1.22 26.48
CA PHE A 13 21.92 -1.48 25.63
C PHE A 13 22.17 -0.81 24.28
N ALA A 14 22.59 -1.59 23.30
CA ALA A 14 22.60 -1.15 21.89
C ALA A 14 21.15 -1.00 21.46
N LEU A 15 20.69 0.24 21.29
CA LEU A 15 19.45 0.56 20.57
C LEU A 15 19.66 0.15 19.11
N ILE A 16 19.18 -1.03 18.74
CA ILE A 16 19.05 -1.43 17.34
C ILE A 16 17.94 -0.55 16.77
N GLN A 17 18.32 0.52 16.10
CA GLN A 17 17.40 1.28 15.27
C GLN A 17 17.06 0.36 14.09
N ASN A 18 15.85 -0.18 14.08
CA ASN A 18 15.28 -0.84 12.91
C ASN A 18 15.12 0.25 11.83
N ILE A 19 16.09 0.34 10.93
CA ILE A 19 15.94 1.13 9.71
C ILE A 19 14.91 0.36 8.88
N ALA A 20 13.69 0.87 8.81
CA ALA A 20 12.66 0.30 7.96
C ALA A 20 13.12 0.40 6.50
N MET A 21 13.40 -0.73 5.90
CA MET A 21 13.46 -0.85 4.45
C MET A 21 12.05 -0.64 3.92
N ALA A 22 11.89 0.01 2.77
CA ALA A 22 10.60 0.09 2.10
C ALA A 22 10.03 -1.32 1.98
N GLY A 23 8.96 -1.60 2.73
CA GLY A 23 8.34 -2.93 2.73
C GLY A 23 7.59 -3.15 1.42
N ASP A 24 7.52 -4.41 0.99
CA ASP A 24 6.70 -4.80 -0.16
C ASP A 24 5.19 -4.76 0.16
N LEU A 25 4.84 -4.60 1.44
CA LEU A 25 3.49 -4.37 1.95
C LEU A 25 3.42 -3.02 2.66
N PRO A 26 2.27 -2.33 2.62
CA PRO A 26 2.09 -1.11 3.39
C PRO A 26 2.05 -1.38 4.90
N ASP A 27 2.43 -0.40 5.70
CA ASP A 27 2.18 -0.43 7.14
C ASP A 27 0.68 -0.23 7.40
N ILE A 28 0.04 -1.25 7.99
CA ILE A 28 -1.40 -1.26 8.27
C ILE A 28 -1.84 -0.13 9.22
N ASN A 29 -0.94 0.39 10.06
CA ASN A 29 -1.23 1.51 10.95
C ASN A 29 -1.26 2.86 10.22
N LEU A 30 -0.53 2.98 9.09
CA LEU A 30 -0.48 4.18 8.27
C LEU A 30 -1.42 4.09 7.07
N THR A 31 -1.52 2.91 6.45
CA THR A 31 -2.32 2.66 5.25
C THR A 31 -3.13 1.38 5.42
N PRO A 32 -4.20 1.39 6.22
CA PRO A 32 -5.08 0.23 6.38
C PRO A 32 -5.93 -0.08 5.15
N GLY A 33 -5.97 0.84 4.19
CA GLY A 33 -6.91 0.83 3.08
C GLY A 33 -8.20 1.60 3.39
N SER A 34 -8.70 2.32 2.39
CA SER A 34 -9.94 3.07 2.49
C SER A 34 -10.73 2.96 1.18
N ILE A 35 -12.04 2.84 1.28
CA ILE A 35 -12.94 2.69 0.13
C ILE A 35 -13.71 3.97 -0.15
N ASN A 36 -14.13 4.14 -1.39
CA ASN A 36 -15.17 5.10 -1.74
C ASN A 36 -16.53 4.51 -1.40
N ALA A 37 -17.17 5.01 -0.35
CA ALA A 37 -18.45 4.49 0.15
C ALA A 37 -19.62 4.60 -0.86
N SER A 38 -19.49 5.44 -1.88
CA SER A 38 -20.50 5.54 -2.95
C SER A 38 -20.47 4.36 -3.93
N ILE A 39 -19.41 3.54 -3.91
CA ILE A 39 -19.24 2.39 -4.79
C ILE A 39 -19.55 1.10 -4.04
N ASN A 40 -20.55 0.38 -4.52
CA ASN A 40 -21.01 -0.89 -3.96
C ASN A 40 -21.34 -1.90 -5.07
N GLN A 41 -21.56 -3.17 -4.71
CA GLN A 41 -21.79 -4.26 -5.68
C GLN A 41 -22.96 -3.98 -6.64
N SER A 42 -23.99 -3.26 -6.20
CA SER A 42 -25.17 -3.01 -7.04
C SER A 42 -24.94 -1.95 -8.13
N ASN A 43 -23.91 -1.10 -7.98
CA ASN A 43 -23.65 -0.02 -8.93
C ASN A 43 -22.33 -0.15 -9.71
N ILE A 44 -21.60 -1.27 -9.56
CA ILE A 44 -20.30 -1.45 -10.24
C ILE A 44 -20.39 -1.26 -11.75
N GLN A 45 -21.46 -1.74 -12.39
CA GLN A 45 -21.64 -1.69 -13.85
C GLN A 45 -21.83 -0.26 -14.39
N SER A 46 -22.35 0.64 -13.56
CA SER A 46 -22.53 2.06 -13.90
C SER A 46 -21.42 2.96 -13.34
N THR A 47 -20.44 2.40 -12.62
CA THR A 47 -19.34 3.13 -11.99
C THR A 47 -17.98 2.56 -12.40
N ILE A 48 -17.37 1.72 -11.59
CA ILE A 48 -15.99 1.22 -11.81
C ILE A 48 -15.82 0.45 -13.11
N CYS A 49 -16.85 -0.25 -13.59
CA CYS A 49 -16.80 -1.03 -14.83
C CYS A 49 -16.98 -0.17 -16.09
N VAL A 50 -17.23 1.14 -15.93
CA VAL A 50 -17.31 2.06 -17.06
C VAL A 50 -15.91 2.49 -17.50
N LYS A 51 -15.65 2.40 -18.80
CA LYS A 51 -14.36 2.81 -19.38
C LYS A 51 -14.01 4.26 -19.01
N GLY A 52 -12.83 4.44 -18.44
CA GLY A 52 -12.32 5.77 -18.07
C GLY A 52 -12.65 6.21 -16.65
N TYR A 53 -13.40 5.42 -15.88
CA TYR A 53 -13.74 5.74 -14.49
C TYR A 53 -12.52 6.17 -13.66
N THR A 54 -11.46 5.36 -13.65
CA THR A 54 -10.26 5.64 -12.85
C THR A 54 -9.57 6.95 -13.24
N LYS A 55 -9.65 7.34 -14.51
CA LYS A 55 -9.11 8.61 -15.00
C LYS A 55 -9.88 9.81 -14.44
N ILE A 56 -11.20 9.67 -14.29
CA ILE A 56 -12.07 10.75 -13.78
C ILE A 56 -11.87 10.98 -12.29
N VAL A 57 -11.72 9.89 -11.52
CA VAL A 57 -11.64 9.97 -10.05
C VAL A 57 -10.22 10.14 -9.51
N ARG A 58 -9.21 9.88 -10.33
CA ARG A 58 -7.79 9.98 -9.92
C ARG A 58 -7.46 11.39 -9.47
N PRO A 59 -6.83 11.54 -8.28
CA PRO A 59 -6.42 12.85 -7.79
C PRO A 59 -5.30 13.45 -8.68
N PRO A 60 -5.16 14.78 -8.66
CA PRO A 60 -4.13 15.44 -9.47
C PRO A 60 -2.72 15.10 -8.97
N VAL A 61 -1.77 15.05 -9.91
CA VAL A 61 -0.38 14.62 -9.67
C VAL A 61 0.33 15.45 -8.59
N TYR A 62 0.03 16.75 -8.48
CA TYR A 62 0.64 17.58 -7.43
C TYR A 62 0.26 17.11 -6.03
N PHE A 63 -0.98 16.64 -5.84
CA PHE A 63 -1.46 16.08 -4.56
C PHE A 63 -0.70 14.80 -4.22
N THR A 64 -0.67 13.83 -5.12
CA THR A 64 0.00 12.54 -4.88
C THR A 64 1.50 12.70 -4.69
N ASN A 65 2.16 13.59 -5.44
CA ASN A 65 3.59 13.88 -5.24
C ASN A 65 3.89 14.55 -3.89
N SER A 66 3.01 15.42 -3.42
CA SER A 66 3.16 16.05 -2.09
C SER A 66 2.96 15.02 -0.98
N LEU A 67 1.92 14.21 -1.10
CA LEU A 67 1.59 13.15 -0.13
C LEU A 67 2.72 12.10 -0.07
N LYS A 68 3.22 11.64 -1.22
CA LYS A 68 4.34 10.69 -1.30
C LYS A 68 5.54 11.13 -0.47
N LYS A 69 5.97 12.38 -0.64
CA LYS A 69 7.12 12.92 0.11
C LYS A 69 6.87 12.97 1.62
N LYS A 70 5.64 13.21 2.04
CA LYS A 70 5.26 13.17 3.44
C LYS A 70 5.27 11.73 3.96
N GLN A 71 4.60 10.82 3.27
CA GLN A 71 4.45 9.44 3.70
C GLN A 71 5.77 8.68 3.69
N MET A 72 6.71 8.94 2.77
CA MET A 72 8.06 8.38 2.82
C MET A 72 8.76 8.67 4.16
N ARG A 73 8.55 9.85 4.74
CA ARG A 73 9.07 10.19 6.08
C ARG A 73 8.29 9.49 7.19
N ASP A 74 6.96 9.47 7.08
CA ASP A 74 6.09 8.83 8.08
C ASP A 74 6.35 7.32 8.17
N TYR A 75 6.66 6.68 7.02
CA TYR A 75 7.07 5.28 6.91
C TYR A 75 8.52 5.03 7.36
N GLY A 76 9.31 6.08 7.58
CA GLY A 76 10.72 5.98 7.98
C GLY A 76 11.63 5.36 6.91
N TYR A 77 11.33 5.54 5.62
CA TYR A 77 12.14 4.97 4.56
C TYR A 77 13.56 5.55 4.54
N ALA A 78 14.55 4.67 4.45
CA ALA A 78 15.96 5.08 4.35
C ALA A 78 16.29 5.68 2.98
N ASP A 79 15.70 5.16 1.91
CA ASP A 79 15.78 5.74 0.57
C ASP A 79 14.74 6.85 0.46
N ILE A 80 15.21 8.09 0.38
CA ILE A 80 14.38 9.31 0.28
C ILE A 80 14.22 9.82 -1.15
N ASN A 81 14.68 9.07 -2.17
CA ASN A 81 14.50 9.45 -3.57
C ASN A 81 13.06 9.15 -4.03
N PRO A 82 12.18 10.15 -4.24
CA PRO A 82 10.79 9.91 -4.59
C PRO A 82 10.60 9.30 -5.99
N ALA A 83 11.64 9.25 -6.83
CA ALA A 83 11.58 8.59 -8.13
C ALA A 83 11.59 7.05 -8.01
N HIS A 84 12.09 6.52 -6.89
CA HIS A 84 12.11 5.08 -6.63
C HIS A 84 10.78 4.54 -6.11
N TYR A 85 9.79 5.40 -5.91
CA TYR A 85 8.47 5.07 -5.37
C TYR A 85 7.35 5.59 -6.25
N GLU A 86 6.26 4.85 -6.25
CA GLU A 86 4.96 5.30 -6.73
C GLU A 86 4.08 5.64 -5.54
N GLU A 87 3.30 6.73 -5.63
CA GLU A 87 2.20 6.95 -4.70
C GLU A 87 1.02 6.15 -5.20
N ASP A 88 0.82 4.99 -4.60
CA ASP A 88 -0.13 4.01 -5.07
C ASP A 88 -1.32 3.83 -4.12
N HIS A 89 -2.45 3.38 -4.66
CA HIS A 89 -3.67 3.07 -3.91
C HIS A 89 -3.64 1.61 -3.45
N LEU A 90 -3.64 1.35 -2.12
CA LEU A 90 -3.69 -0.01 -1.60
C LEU A 90 -4.92 -0.75 -2.12
N ILE A 91 -6.11 -0.17 -1.98
CA ILE A 91 -7.31 -0.61 -2.66
C ILE A 91 -7.42 0.21 -3.95
N PRO A 92 -7.29 -0.42 -5.12
CA PRO A 92 -7.24 0.30 -6.39
C PRO A 92 -8.50 1.10 -6.70
N LEU A 93 -8.34 2.19 -7.42
CA LEU A 93 -9.47 2.97 -7.94
C LEU A 93 -10.41 2.12 -8.78
N SER A 94 -9.87 1.15 -9.53
CA SER A 94 -10.60 0.24 -10.41
C SER A 94 -11.57 -0.71 -9.68
N ILE A 95 -11.40 -0.88 -8.38
CA ILE A 95 -12.37 -1.60 -7.52
C ILE A 95 -12.91 -0.70 -6.40
N GLY A 96 -12.92 0.62 -6.63
CA GLY A 96 -13.57 1.60 -5.77
C GLY A 96 -12.82 1.92 -4.49
N GLY A 97 -11.48 1.89 -4.50
CA GLY A 97 -10.67 2.50 -3.45
C GLY A 97 -10.88 4.01 -3.36
N ASN A 98 -10.69 4.57 -2.16
CA ASN A 98 -10.80 6.02 -1.97
C ASN A 98 -9.67 6.74 -2.71
N PRO A 99 -9.97 7.72 -3.58
CA PRO A 99 -8.96 8.33 -4.43
C PRO A 99 -7.99 9.26 -3.69
N SER A 100 -8.41 9.88 -2.59
CA SER A 100 -7.64 10.96 -1.96
C SER A 100 -7.41 10.78 -0.46
N ASP A 101 -7.88 9.67 0.11
CA ASP A 101 -7.65 9.37 1.52
C ASP A 101 -6.21 8.87 1.71
N PRO A 102 -5.37 9.54 2.54
CA PRO A 102 -4.03 9.06 2.86
C PRO A 102 -3.99 7.64 3.43
N ALA A 103 -5.07 7.18 4.07
CA ALA A 103 -5.21 5.82 4.57
C ALA A 103 -5.32 4.75 3.47
N ASN A 104 -5.51 5.18 2.21
CA ASN A 104 -5.52 4.30 1.03
C ASN A 104 -4.31 4.52 0.11
N LEU A 105 -3.44 5.45 0.42
CA LEU A 105 -2.29 5.83 -0.41
C LEU A 105 -1.00 5.52 0.34
N TRP A 106 0.01 5.00 -0.38
CA TRP A 106 1.30 4.70 0.20
C TRP A 106 2.43 4.76 -0.83
N PRO A 107 3.67 5.11 -0.40
CA PRO A 107 4.80 5.16 -1.31
C PRO A 107 5.33 3.74 -1.58
N GLN A 108 4.81 3.10 -2.62
CA GLN A 108 5.20 1.74 -3.04
C GLN A 108 6.51 1.75 -3.82
N ALA A 109 7.40 0.82 -3.49
CA ALA A 109 8.68 0.70 -4.17
C ALA A 109 8.52 0.25 -5.63
N ARG A 110 9.32 0.87 -6.53
CA ARG A 110 9.42 0.49 -7.96
C ARG A 110 10.53 -0.51 -8.23
N LEU A 111 11.51 -0.62 -7.35
CA LEU A 111 12.75 -1.39 -7.55
C LEU A 111 12.82 -2.68 -6.70
N SER A 112 11.77 -3.00 -5.96
CA SER A 112 11.70 -4.24 -5.17
C SER A 112 11.24 -5.44 -6.02
N GLU A 113 11.36 -6.63 -5.48
CA GLU A 113 10.80 -7.84 -6.10
C GLU A 113 9.27 -7.74 -6.26
N TRP A 114 8.58 -7.24 -5.24
CA TRP A 114 7.12 -7.01 -5.21
C TRP A 114 6.84 -5.53 -5.45
N ASN A 115 7.14 -5.08 -6.65
CA ASN A 115 7.08 -3.68 -7.05
C ASN A 115 5.68 -3.23 -7.50
N ALA A 116 5.53 -1.93 -7.76
CA ALA A 116 4.28 -1.32 -8.20
C ALA A 116 3.76 -1.95 -9.51
N GLU A 117 4.63 -2.32 -10.46
CA GLU A 117 4.22 -2.93 -11.73
C GLU A 117 3.52 -4.29 -11.53
N LYS A 118 4.01 -5.11 -10.60
CA LYS A 118 3.31 -6.37 -10.25
C LYS A 118 1.94 -6.10 -9.65
N LYS A 119 1.83 -5.07 -8.81
CA LYS A 119 0.55 -4.71 -8.23
C LYS A 119 -0.44 -4.21 -9.29
N ASP A 120 0.00 -3.41 -10.25
CA ASP A 120 -0.82 -2.96 -11.40
C ASP A 120 -1.42 -4.16 -12.18
N ILE A 121 -0.63 -5.22 -12.40
CA ILE A 121 -1.11 -6.45 -13.06
C ILE A 121 -2.23 -7.10 -12.24
N LEU A 122 -2.07 -7.20 -10.92
CA LEU A 122 -3.11 -7.72 -10.04
C LEU A 122 -4.36 -6.87 -10.06
N GLU A 123 -4.21 -5.54 -9.99
CA GLU A 123 -5.33 -4.59 -10.01
C GLU A 123 -6.20 -4.75 -11.26
N PHE A 124 -5.55 -4.83 -12.41
CA PHE A 124 -6.24 -5.08 -13.67
C PHE A 124 -6.96 -6.44 -13.68
N LYS A 125 -6.34 -7.47 -13.12
CA LYS A 125 -6.95 -8.81 -13.01
C LYS A 125 -8.18 -8.79 -12.11
N LEU A 126 -8.07 -8.18 -10.91
CA LEU A 126 -9.19 -8.07 -9.98
C LEU A 126 -10.34 -7.24 -10.56
N TYR A 127 -10.02 -6.10 -11.20
CA TYR A 127 -11.00 -5.29 -11.91
C TYR A 127 -11.83 -6.12 -12.89
N LYS A 128 -11.17 -6.93 -13.73
CA LYS A 128 -11.87 -7.80 -14.68
C LYS A 128 -12.77 -8.79 -13.97
N LEU A 129 -12.24 -9.50 -12.98
CA LEU A 129 -12.98 -10.52 -12.23
C LEU A 129 -14.21 -9.93 -11.52
N VAL A 130 -14.10 -8.73 -10.96
CA VAL A 130 -15.22 -8.04 -10.32
C VAL A 130 -16.27 -7.64 -11.35
N CYS A 131 -15.87 -7.05 -12.48
CA CYS A 131 -16.82 -6.60 -13.50
C CYS A 131 -17.48 -7.75 -14.24
N GLU A 132 -16.83 -8.91 -14.33
CA GLU A 132 -17.38 -10.17 -14.87
C GLU A 132 -18.26 -10.92 -13.84
N GLY A 133 -18.27 -10.48 -12.57
CA GLY A 133 -19.02 -11.12 -11.49
C GLY A 133 -18.38 -12.42 -10.97
N ALA A 134 -17.13 -12.71 -11.33
CA ALA A 134 -16.41 -13.90 -10.87
C ALA A 134 -15.86 -13.76 -9.43
N VAL A 135 -15.67 -12.52 -8.96
CA VAL A 135 -15.29 -12.18 -7.58
C VAL A 135 -16.17 -11.03 -7.12
N THR A 136 -16.64 -11.06 -5.88
CA THR A 136 -17.41 -9.93 -5.34
C THR A 136 -16.51 -8.72 -5.11
N LEU A 137 -17.09 -7.51 -5.15
CA LEU A 137 -16.36 -6.28 -4.89
C LEU A 137 -15.71 -6.29 -3.50
N ASP A 138 -16.44 -6.76 -2.49
CA ASP A 138 -15.95 -6.77 -1.10
C ASP A 138 -14.84 -7.82 -0.91
N ASP A 139 -14.94 -9.00 -1.53
CA ASP A 139 -13.87 -10.00 -1.51
C ASP A 139 -12.60 -9.48 -2.18
N ALA A 140 -12.71 -8.82 -3.33
CA ALA A 140 -11.57 -8.24 -4.02
C ALA A 140 -10.87 -7.18 -3.18
N ARG A 141 -11.63 -6.26 -2.58
CA ARG A 141 -11.12 -5.22 -1.66
C ARG A 141 -10.45 -5.81 -0.44
N HIS A 142 -11.10 -6.77 0.21
CA HIS A 142 -10.57 -7.43 1.40
C HIS A 142 -9.26 -8.17 1.10
N GLN A 143 -9.20 -8.93 0.03
CA GLN A 143 -8.02 -9.71 -0.32
C GLN A 143 -6.81 -8.79 -0.61
N ILE A 144 -6.98 -7.76 -1.45
CA ILE A 144 -5.87 -6.89 -1.82
C ILE A 144 -5.39 -6.03 -0.63
N SER A 145 -6.29 -5.56 0.23
CA SER A 145 -5.92 -4.77 1.40
C SER A 145 -5.29 -5.60 2.52
N THR A 146 -5.66 -6.87 2.65
CA THR A 146 -5.07 -7.76 3.65
C THR A 146 -3.64 -8.16 3.28
N ASN A 147 -3.44 -8.63 2.04
CA ASN A 147 -2.11 -8.98 1.53
C ASN A 147 -2.15 -9.07 0.00
N TRP A 148 -1.77 -8.00 -0.69
CA TRP A 148 -1.80 -7.95 -2.14
C TRP A 148 -0.82 -8.94 -2.80
N ILE A 149 0.28 -9.30 -2.13
CA ILE A 149 1.26 -10.28 -2.65
C ILE A 149 0.65 -11.68 -2.70
N GLU A 150 0.00 -12.11 -1.63
CA GLU A 150 -0.70 -13.41 -1.63
C GLU A 150 -1.89 -13.41 -2.60
N THR A 151 -2.55 -12.28 -2.76
CA THR A 151 -3.61 -12.10 -3.74
C THR A 151 -3.07 -12.17 -5.18
N TYR A 152 -1.89 -11.58 -5.44
CA TYR A 152 -1.20 -11.71 -6.71
C TYR A 152 -0.89 -13.18 -7.06
N LYS A 153 -0.28 -13.91 -6.11
CA LYS A 153 0.03 -15.34 -6.28
C LYS A 153 -1.21 -16.18 -6.57
N ARG A 154 -2.37 -15.80 -6.06
CA ARG A 154 -3.65 -16.49 -6.29
C ARG A 154 -4.20 -16.26 -7.68
N TYR A 155 -4.18 -15.04 -8.19
CA TYR A 155 -4.92 -14.66 -9.40
C TYR A 155 -4.06 -14.43 -10.63
N VAL A 156 -2.78 -14.11 -10.48
CA VAL A 156 -1.92 -13.74 -11.61
C VAL A 156 -1.03 -14.89 -12.06
N LYS A 157 -0.41 -15.65 -11.15
CA LYS A 157 0.51 -16.79 -11.40
C LYS A 157 1.34 -16.70 -12.66
#